data_4e3f69f85f7f2c148740d5f3b8f9f682
#
_entry.id   4e3f69f85f7f2c148740d5f3b8f9f682
#
_cell.length_a   1.000
_cell.length_b   1.000
_cell.length_c   1.000
_cell.angle_alpha   90.00
_cell.angle_beta   90.00
_cell.angle_gamma   90.00
#
_symmetry.space_group_name_H-M   'P 1'
#
loop_
_entity.id
_entity.type
_entity.pdbx_description
1 polymer ?
#
loop_
_entity_poly.entity_id
_entity_poly.type
_entity_poly.pdbx_seq_one_letter_code
_entity_poly.pdbx_strand_id
1 'polypeptide(L)'
;EFAELEQLLYFLVDEIKEEDEIIVVVDETNVHRNVTELLYHIGKSEENINFNWYEHPLNKDFSKQKNFLNSKCSGDFIFQIDADETPLSNLIDLLPQILSGNPHIEAYWVPRINTVEGITEEHIQKWGWMVNENGWVNFPDWQMRIYKNNRDIKWEKPVHEKLEGFKQFSHFPPSEEWCLYHHKEIKRQEKQNKFYNTI
;
A
#
# COMPACT_ATOMS: atom_id res chain seq x y z
N GLU A 1 -5.45 -13.13 -0.38
CA GLU A 1 -5.38 -11.85 -1.16
C GLU A 1 -6.75 -11.22 -1.45
N PHE A 2 -7.79 -12.00 -1.78
CA PHE A 2 -9.11 -11.44 -2.04
C PHE A 2 -9.77 -10.85 -0.77
N ALA A 3 -9.76 -11.57 0.33
CA ALA A 3 -10.37 -11.11 1.58
C ALA A 3 -9.70 -9.85 2.15
N GLU A 4 -8.38 -9.76 2.02
CA GLU A 4 -7.62 -8.57 2.44
C GLU A 4 -7.96 -7.36 1.56
N LEU A 5 -8.01 -7.54 0.25
CA LEU A 5 -8.44 -6.49 -0.69
C LEU A 5 -9.88 -6.04 -0.41
N GLU A 6 -10.80 -6.97 -0.21
CA GLU A 6 -12.20 -6.68 0.11
C GLU A 6 -12.31 -5.86 1.40
N GLN A 7 -11.62 -6.28 2.45
CA GLN A 7 -11.58 -5.57 3.72
C GLN A 7 -10.98 -4.17 3.59
N LEU A 8 -9.86 -4.02 2.87
CA LEU A 8 -9.23 -2.72 2.61
C LEU A 8 -10.18 -1.78 1.86
N LEU A 9 -10.83 -2.27 0.79
CA LEU A 9 -11.67 -1.42 -0.04
C LEU A 9 -12.91 -0.93 0.73
N TYR A 10 -13.59 -1.79 1.49
CA TYR A 10 -14.71 -1.35 2.33
C TYR A 10 -14.26 -0.38 3.41
N PHE A 11 -13.11 -0.63 4.05
CA PHE A 11 -12.53 0.31 4.99
C PHE A 11 -12.28 1.68 4.35
N LEU A 12 -11.65 1.73 3.18
CA LEU A 12 -11.36 2.99 2.49
C LEU A 12 -12.64 3.72 2.07
N VAL A 13 -13.64 3.00 1.59
CA VAL A 13 -14.94 3.57 1.24
C VAL A 13 -15.63 4.25 2.43
N ASP A 14 -15.50 3.66 3.62
CA ASP A 14 -16.09 4.21 4.85
C ASP A 14 -15.31 5.43 5.39
N GLU A 15 -14.02 5.54 5.10
CA GLU A 15 -13.12 6.53 5.73
C GLU A 15 -12.83 7.75 4.84
N ILE A 16 -12.91 7.64 3.51
CA ILE A 16 -12.54 8.75 2.61
C ILE A 16 -13.60 9.84 2.58
N LYS A 17 -13.18 11.05 2.22
CA LYS A 17 -14.06 12.22 2.08
C LYS A 17 -14.50 12.41 0.63
N GLU A 18 -15.52 13.23 0.42
CA GLU A 18 -16.10 13.50 -0.90
C GLU A 18 -15.07 14.06 -1.90
N GLU A 19 -14.06 14.79 -1.42
CA GLU A 19 -12.98 15.33 -2.25
C GLU A 19 -11.88 14.34 -2.61
N ASP A 20 -11.85 13.18 -1.97
CA ASP A 20 -10.84 12.14 -2.23
C ASP A 20 -11.25 11.20 -3.36
N GLU A 21 -10.31 10.40 -3.83
CA GLU A 21 -10.55 9.37 -4.83
C GLU A 21 -9.90 8.03 -4.43
N ILE A 22 -10.54 6.93 -4.81
CA ILE A 22 -9.94 5.60 -4.75
C ILE A 22 -9.64 5.14 -6.16
N ILE A 23 -8.37 4.88 -6.45
CA ILE A 23 -7.93 4.33 -7.74
C ILE A 23 -7.35 2.94 -7.51
N VAL A 24 -7.91 1.94 -8.18
CA VAL A 24 -7.44 0.56 -8.11
C VAL A 24 -6.87 0.13 -9.46
N VAL A 25 -5.71 -0.53 -9.46
CA VAL A 25 -5.14 -1.15 -10.65
C VAL A 25 -4.96 -2.64 -10.40
N VAL A 26 -5.52 -3.45 -11.27
CA VAL A 26 -5.41 -4.90 -11.22
C VAL A 26 -4.51 -5.42 -12.34
N ASP A 27 -3.79 -6.53 -12.07
CA ASP A 27 -3.02 -7.21 -13.11
C ASP A 27 -3.97 -7.97 -14.06
N GLU A 28 -4.13 -7.44 -15.29
CA GLU A 28 -5.02 -8.02 -16.30
C GLU A 28 -4.67 -9.47 -16.67
N THR A 29 -3.42 -9.88 -16.45
CA THR A 29 -2.95 -11.22 -16.82
C THR A 29 -3.37 -12.30 -15.82
N ASN A 30 -3.80 -11.91 -14.63
CA ASN A 30 -4.11 -12.83 -13.52
C ASN A 30 -5.22 -12.31 -12.60
N VAL A 31 -6.15 -11.54 -13.13
CA VAL A 31 -7.28 -11.05 -12.33
C VAL A 31 -8.27 -12.17 -12.06
N HIS A 32 -8.63 -12.36 -10.79
CA HIS A 32 -9.64 -13.33 -10.40
C HIS A 32 -11.04 -12.71 -10.55
N ARG A 33 -12.01 -13.49 -11.05
CA ARG A 33 -13.39 -13.02 -11.27
C ARG A 33 -14.01 -12.33 -10.04
N ASN A 34 -13.77 -12.87 -8.84
CA ASN A 34 -14.30 -12.27 -7.62
C ASN A 34 -13.76 -10.84 -7.39
N VAL A 35 -12.52 -10.54 -7.82
CA VAL A 35 -11.94 -9.19 -7.72
C VAL A 35 -12.71 -8.23 -8.62
N THR A 36 -12.93 -8.59 -9.88
CA THR A 36 -13.67 -7.72 -10.82
C THR A 36 -15.13 -7.53 -10.40
N GLU A 37 -15.79 -8.58 -9.86
CA GLU A 37 -17.13 -8.47 -9.31
C GLU A 37 -17.21 -7.53 -8.11
N LEU A 38 -16.23 -7.58 -7.18
CA LEU A 38 -16.12 -6.67 -6.04
C LEU A 38 -15.95 -5.22 -6.50
N LEU A 39 -14.98 -4.96 -7.40
CA LEU A 39 -14.69 -3.61 -7.89
C LEU A 39 -15.90 -3.01 -8.62
N TYR A 40 -16.59 -3.81 -9.41
CA TYR A 40 -17.80 -3.39 -10.09
C TYR A 40 -18.96 -3.10 -9.11
N HIS A 41 -19.09 -3.92 -8.05
CA HIS A 41 -20.10 -3.73 -7.01
C HIS A 41 -19.85 -2.39 -6.26
N ILE A 42 -18.64 -2.15 -5.79
CA ILE A 42 -18.28 -0.90 -5.09
C ILE A 42 -18.53 0.31 -5.99
N GLY A 43 -18.02 0.30 -7.22
CA GLY A 43 -18.20 1.42 -8.15
C GLY A 43 -19.66 1.72 -8.55
N LYS A 44 -20.58 0.79 -8.29
CA LYS A 44 -22.03 1.00 -8.53
C LYS A 44 -22.82 1.37 -7.29
N SER A 45 -22.45 0.84 -6.12
CA SER A 45 -23.20 1.03 -4.88
C SER A 45 -22.88 2.34 -4.19
N GLU A 46 -21.69 2.90 -4.43
CA GLU A 46 -21.19 4.08 -3.75
C GLU A 46 -21.17 5.29 -4.70
N GLU A 47 -22.36 5.78 -5.06
CA GLU A 47 -22.55 6.89 -6.03
C GLU A 47 -21.88 8.21 -5.61
N ASN A 48 -21.59 8.39 -4.31
CA ASN A 48 -20.99 9.62 -3.77
C ASN A 48 -19.46 9.56 -3.66
N ILE A 49 -18.82 8.43 -4.03
CA ILE A 49 -17.39 8.24 -3.91
C ILE A 49 -16.77 8.23 -5.30
N ASN A 50 -15.69 8.96 -5.48
CA ASN A 50 -14.89 8.90 -6.70
C ASN A 50 -14.05 7.60 -6.71
N PHE A 51 -14.68 6.50 -7.13
CA PHE A 51 -14.07 5.18 -7.21
C PHE A 51 -13.87 4.77 -8.66
N ASN A 52 -12.62 4.51 -9.03
CA ASN A 52 -12.25 4.07 -10.37
C ASN A 52 -11.28 2.90 -10.32
N TRP A 53 -11.39 1.97 -11.25
CA TRP A 53 -10.45 0.88 -11.37
C TRP A 53 -10.03 0.63 -12.82
N TYR A 54 -8.83 0.11 -13.02
CA TYR A 54 -8.19 -0.09 -14.31
C TYR A 54 -7.47 -1.43 -14.35
N GLU A 55 -7.39 -2.00 -15.55
CA GLU A 55 -6.58 -3.17 -15.84
C GLU A 55 -5.24 -2.74 -16.48
N HIS A 56 -4.14 -3.34 -16.03
CA HIS A 56 -2.82 -3.10 -16.60
C HIS A 56 -1.93 -4.33 -16.36
N PRO A 57 -1.19 -4.82 -17.38
CA PRO A 57 -0.34 -6.00 -17.21
C PRO A 57 0.85 -5.70 -16.31
N LEU A 58 1.02 -6.47 -15.25
CA LEU A 58 2.15 -6.33 -14.32
C LEU A 58 3.49 -6.57 -15.00
N ASN A 59 3.57 -7.59 -15.89
CA ASN A 59 4.80 -7.95 -16.63
C ASN A 59 6.05 -8.07 -15.74
N LYS A 60 5.89 -8.50 -14.49
CA LYS A 60 6.95 -8.58 -13.46
C LYS A 60 7.64 -7.22 -13.15
N ASP A 61 6.98 -6.11 -13.41
CA ASP A 61 7.50 -4.76 -13.20
C ASP A 61 6.54 -3.96 -12.33
N PHE A 62 6.76 -4.01 -11.01
CA PHE A 62 5.93 -3.32 -10.03
C PHE A 62 6.05 -1.80 -10.15
N SER A 63 7.21 -1.27 -10.58
CA SER A 63 7.37 0.17 -10.77
C SER A 63 6.46 0.71 -11.88
N LYS A 64 6.36 -0.01 -12.99
CA LYS A 64 5.44 0.35 -14.08
C LYS A 64 3.98 0.27 -13.64
N GLN A 65 3.62 -0.76 -12.86
CA GLN A 65 2.27 -0.90 -12.32
C GLN A 65 1.91 0.31 -11.43
N LYS A 66 2.78 0.67 -10.49
CA LYS A 66 2.60 1.82 -9.61
C LYS A 66 2.57 3.15 -10.37
N ASN A 67 3.45 3.34 -11.36
CA ASN A 67 3.44 4.53 -12.20
C ASN A 67 2.19 4.63 -13.09
N PHE A 68 1.68 3.50 -13.58
CA PHE A 68 0.40 3.49 -14.29
C PHE A 68 -0.74 3.91 -13.36
N LEU A 69 -0.79 3.39 -12.12
CA LEU A 69 -1.74 3.82 -11.10
C LEU A 69 -1.63 5.33 -10.86
N ASN A 70 -0.42 5.84 -10.61
CA ASN A 70 -0.16 7.28 -10.40
C ASN A 70 -0.69 8.14 -11.57
N SER A 71 -0.59 7.65 -12.81
CA SER A 71 -1.09 8.37 -14.00
C SER A 71 -2.61 8.51 -14.04
N LYS A 72 -3.33 7.76 -13.21
CA LYS A 72 -4.80 7.80 -13.10
C LYS A 72 -5.28 8.67 -11.94
N CYS A 73 -4.37 9.00 -11.02
CA CYS A 73 -4.68 9.85 -9.87
C CYS A 73 -4.75 11.32 -10.28
N SER A 74 -5.71 12.06 -9.71
CA SER A 74 -5.94 13.49 -9.92
C SER A 74 -5.70 14.35 -8.69
N GLY A 75 -5.70 13.76 -7.49
CA GLY A 75 -5.45 14.46 -6.24
C GLY A 75 -4.05 15.05 -6.12
N ASP A 76 -3.84 16.00 -5.21
CA ASP A 76 -2.55 16.66 -4.96
C ASP A 76 -1.48 15.72 -4.37
N PHE A 77 -1.92 14.74 -3.61
CA PHE A 77 -1.09 13.70 -3.01
C PHE A 77 -1.63 12.31 -3.34
N ILE A 78 -0.74 11.35 -3.39
CA ILE A 78 -1.06 9.93 -3.55
C ILE A 78 -0.71 9.23 -2.25
N PHE A 79 -1.65 8.51 -1.68
CA PHE A 79 -1.41 7.53 -0.63
C PHE A 79 -1.48 6.13 -1.26
N GLN A 80 -0.33 5.57 -1.58
CA GLN A 80 -0.25 4.26 -2.17
C GLN A 80 -0.29 3.17 -1.10
N ILE A 81 -1.27 2.28 -1.20
CA ILE A 81 -1.50 1.17 -0.28
C ILE A 81 -1.46 -0.12 -1.09
N ASP A 82 -0.69 -1.10 -0.64
CA ASP A 82 -0.70 -2.43 -1.26
C ASP A 82 -1.96 -3.19 -0.78
N ALA A 83 -2.50 -4.10 -1.58
CA ALA A 83 -3.79 -4.76 -1.33
C ALA A 83 -3.85 -5.59 -0.02
N ASP A 84 -2.70 -5.85 0.60
CA ASP A 84 -2.53 -6.56 1.87
C ASP A 84 -2.08 -5.65 3.02
N GLU A 85 -2.20 -4.33 2.83
CA GLU A 85 -1.93 -3.33 3.87
C GLU A 85 -3.23 -2.65 4.29
N THR A 86 -3.36 -2.30 5.57
CA THR A 86 -4.52 -1.56 6.07
C THR A 86 -4.04 -0.42 6.94
N PRO A 87 -4.35 0.85 6.61
CA PRO A 87 -4.12 1.99 7.49
C PRO A 87 -5.12 2.00 8.65
N LEU A 88 -4.84 2.77 9.69
CA LEU A 88 -5.84 3.10 10.69
C LEU A 88 -6.61 4.37 10.31
N SER A 89 -7.86 4.48 10.73
CA SER A 89 -8.74 5.65 10.53
C SER A 89 -8.05 6.95 10.92
N ASN A 90 -7.36 6.96 12.06
CA ASN A 90 -6.65 8.14 12.56
C ASN A 90 -5.59 8.68 11.58
N LEU A 91 -4.89 7.80 10.86
CA LEU A 91 -3.93 8.22 9.84
C LEU A 91 -4.63 8.93 8.68
N ILE A 92 -5.74 8.38 8.19
CA ILE A 92 -6.53 8.98 7.09
C ILE A 92 -7.12 10.33 7.53
N ASP A 93 -7.73 10.40 8.70
CA ASP A 93 -8.39 11.59 9.23
C ASP A 93 -7.45 12.79 9.41
N LEU A 94 -6.22 12.53 9.90
CA LEU A 94 -5.25 13.58 10.17
C LEU A 94 -4.38 13.93 8.95
N LEU A 95 -4.40 13.11 7.92
CA LEU A 95 -3.55 13.29 6.75
C LEU A 95 -3.73 14.66 6.08
N PRO A 96 -4.94 15.18 5.80
CA PRO A 96 -5.13 16.50 5.19
C PRO A 96 -4.49 17.63 6.01
N GLN A 97 -4.60 17.58 7.34
CA GLN A 97 -4.00 18.58 8.23
C GLN A 97 -2.47 18.49 8.22
N ILE A 98 -1.92 17.27 8.22
CA ILE A 98 -0.46 17.06 8.18
C ILE A 98 0.12 17.56 6.86
N LEU A 99 -0.51 17.23 5.73
CA LEU A 99 -0.04 17.61 4.40
C LEU A 99 -0.12 19.14 4.20
N SER A 100 -1.23 19.77 4.58
CA SER A 100 -1.41 21.22 4.49
C SER A 100 -0.49 22.00 5.43
N GLY A 101 -0.19 21.44 6.62
CA GLY A 101 0.75 22.03 7.58
C GLY A 101 2.24 21.93 7.17
N ASN A 102 2.56 21.07 6.20
CA ASN A 102 3.92 20.80 5.74
C ASN A 102 4.06 20.89 4.21
N PRO A 103 3.71 22.02 3.57
CA PRO A 103 3.60 22.12 2.11
C PRO A 103 4.94 21.93 1.37
N HIS A 104 6.07 22.03 2.07
CA HIS A 104 7.41 21.82 1.52
C HIS A 104 7.81 20.34 1.47
N ILE A 105 7.14 19.46 2.22
CA ILE A 105 7.41 18.02 2.19
C ILE A 105 6.73 17.39 0.97
N GLU A 106 7.47 16.58 0.24
CA GLU A 106 7.02 15.98 -1.02
C GLU A 106 6.75 14.49 -0.89
N ALA A 107 7.34 13.83 0.12
CA ALA A 107 7.15 12.40 0.35
C ALA A 107 7.25 12.06 1.84
N TYR A 108 6.55 11.00 2.26
CA TYR A 108 6.52 10.56 3.65
C TYR A 108 6.75 9.05 3.75
N TRP A 109 7.65 8.68 4.65
CA TRP A 109 7.81 7.32 5.12
C TRP A 109 6.76 7.01 6.17
N VAL A 110 6.01 5.95 5.94
CA VAL A 110 4.97 5.44 6.85
C VAL A 110 5.50 4.15 7.49
N PRO A 111 5.47 4.03 8.82
CA PRO A 111 5.89 2.78 9.46
C PRO A 111 4.87 1.68 9.22
N ARG A 112 5.34 0.45 9.08
CA ARG A 112 4.49 -0.72 8.86
C ARG A 112 4.71 -1.76 9.95
N ILE A 113 3.62 -2.29 10.47
CA ILE A 113 3.59 -3.42 11.40
C ILE A 113 3.39 -4.69 10.60
N ASN A 114 4.43 -5.50 10.53
CA ASN A 114 4.34 -6.82 9.92
C ASN A 114 4.07 -7.86 11.00
N THR A 115 3.02 -8.66 10.81
CA THR A 115 2.75 -9.85 11.62
C THR A 115 2.71 -11.07 10.73
N VAL A 116 3.28 -12.20 11.18
CA VAL A 116 3.35 -13.43 10.39
C VAL A 116 2.81 -14.60 11.20
N GLU A 117 1.61 -15.05 10.86
CA GLU A 117 1.01 -16.21 11.49
C GLU A 117 1.77 -17.49 11.14
N GLY A 118 2.03 -18.33 12.14
CA GLY A 118 2.80 -19.57 11.96
C GLY A 118 4.31 -19.39 11.87
N ILE A 119 4.82 -18.19 12.22
CA ILE A 119 6.26 -17.95 12.34
C ILE A 119 6.88 -18.86 13.43
N THR A 120 8.08 -19.39 13.16
CA THR A 120 8.84 -20.20 14.12
C THR A 120 10.23 -19.63 14.32
N GLU A 121 10.92 -20.03 15.40
CA GLU A 121 12.32 -19.71 15.67
C GLU A 121 13.22 -20.00 14.45
N GLU A 122 12.94 -21.09 13.75
CA GLU A 122 13.70 -21.52 12.57
C GLU A 122 13.56 -20.53 11.40
N HIS A 123 12.35 -19.96 11.20
CA HIS A 123 12.11 -18.90 10.22
C HIS A 123 12.83 -17.61 10.60
N ILE A 124 12.77 -17.22 11.88
CA ILE A 124 13.43 -16.01 12.39
C ILE A 124 14.94 -16.08 12.16
N GLN A 125 15.56 -17.20 12.52
CA GLN A 125 16.99 -17.41 12.33
C GLN A 125 17.39 -17.46 10.85
N LYS A 126 16.63 -18.19 10.03
CA LYS A 126 16.90 -18.36 8.59
C LYS A 126 16.85 -17.04 7.82
N TRP A 127 15.93 -16.14 8.16
CA TRP A 127 15.75 -14.88 7.44
C TRP A 127 16.35 -13.67 8.17
N GLY A 128 16.94 -13.87 9.34
CA GLY A 128 17.56 -12.82 10.13
C GLY A 128 16.54 -11.79 10.64
N TRP A 129 15.32 -12.25 10.93
CA TRP A 129 14.26 -11.38 11.39
C TRP A 129 14.42 -11.02 12.86
N MET A 130 13.97 -9.82 13.21
CA MET A 130 13.78 -9.39 14.60
C MET A 130 12.29 -9.38 14.91
N VAL A 131 11.89 -9.99 16.00
CA VAL A 131 10.50 -10.00 16.47
C VAL A 131 10.48 -9.35 17.85
N ASN A 132 9.69 -8.28 18.01
CA ASN A 132 9.56 -7.59 19.28
C ASN A 132 8.52 -8.27 20.20
N GLU A 133 8.33 -7.73 21.39
CA GLU A 133 7.39 -8.24 22.41
C GLU A 133 5.92 -8.28 21.95
N ASN A 134 5.55 -7.45 20.98
CA ASN A 134 4.22 -7.42 20.37
C ASN A 134 4.06 -8.42 19.22
N GLY A 135 5.09 -9.20 18.89
CA GLY A 135 5.09 -10.11 17.75
C GLY A 135 5.30 -9.43 16.39
N TRP A 136 5.74 -8.16 16.37
CA TRP A 136 5.97 -7.42 15.14
C TRP A 136 7.35 -7.75 14.57
N VAL A 137 7.35 -8.06 13.27
CA VAL A 137 8.55 -8.45 12.54
C VAL A 137 9.25 -7.23 11.96
N ASN A 138 10.53 -7.04 12.29
CA ASN A 138 11.42 -5.97 11.78
C ASN A 138 10.86 -4.55 11.97
N PHE A 139 10.11 -4.30 13.03
CA PHE A 139 9.53 -2.98 13.30
C PHE A 139 10.58 -1.95 13.75
N PRO A 140 10.48 -0.68 13.29
CA PRO A 140 9.59 -0.19 12.24
C PRO A 140 10.07 -0.55 10.82
N ASP A 141 9.18 -1.08 10.01
CA ASP A 141 9.43 -1.34 8.60
C ASP A 141 8.94 -0.14 7.77
N TRP A 142 9.86 0.75 7.45
CA TRP A 142 9.56 2.00 6.78
C TRP A 142 9.19 1.80 5.32
N GLN A 143 8.00 2.29 4.93
CA GLN A 143 7.50 2.24 3.56
C GLN A 143 7.26 3.66 3.04
N MET A 144 7.75 3.97 1.83
CA MET A 144 7.39 5.21 1.16
C MET A 144 5.97 5.04 0.61
N ARG A 145 4.99 5.70 1.23
CA ARG A 145 3.58 5.46 0.90
C ARG A 145 2.81 6.72 0.52
N ILE A 146 3.21 7.89 1.01
CA ILE A 146 2.50 9.13 0.75
C ILE A 146 3.45 10.08 0.04
N TYR A 147 3.02 10.65 -1.09
CA TYR A 147 3.85 11.56 -1.88
C TYR A 147 3.01 12.47 -2.77
N LYS A 148 3.58 13.63 -3.13
CA LYS A 148 2.94 14.57 -4.06
C LYS A 148 2.69 13.91 -5.41
N ASN A 149 1.51 14.16 -5.97
CA ASN A 149 1.18 13.79 -7.34
C ASN A 149 1.92 14.72 -8.32
N ASN A 150 3.16 14.40 -8.58
CA ASN A 150 4.05 15.17 -9.44
C ASN A 150 4.70 14.21 -10.46
N ARG A 151 4.73 14.60 -11.73
CA ARG A 151 5.29 13.78 -12.83
C ARG A 151 6.78 13.45 -12.68
N ASP A 152 7.52 14.26 -11.92
CA ASP A 152 8.94 14.02 -11.61
C ASP A 152 9.12 12.97 -10.52
N ILE A 153 8.10 12.75 -9.68
CA ILE A 153 8.10 11.75 -8.61
C ILE A 153 7.52 10.45 -9.16
N LYS A 154 8.34 9.41 -9.24
CA LYS A 154 7.95 8.14 -9.84
C LYS A 154 8.69 6.95 -9.25
N TRP A 155 8.10 5.79 -9.41
CA TRP A 155 8.69 4.52 -9.01
C TRP A 155 9.71 4.04 -10.04
N GLU A 156 10.85 3.58 -9.57
CA GLU A 156 11.94 3.03 -10.36
C GLU A 156 12.26 1.61 -9.88
N LYS A 157 12.80 0.78 -10.77
CA LYS A 157 13.16 -0.64 -10.63
C LYS A 157 11.95 -1.58 -10.68
N PRO A 158 12.05 -2.68 -11.42
CA PRO A 158 10.98 -3.66 -11.58
C PRO A 158 10.57 -4.36 -10.28
N VAL A 159 11.57 -4.63 -9.40
CA VAL A 159 11.41 -5.28 -8.09
C VAL A 159 12.22 -4.50 -7.06
N HIS A 160 11.76 -4.50 -5.81
CA HIS A 160 12.31 -3.64 -4.77
C HIS A 160 12.30 -2.17 -5.21
N GLU A 161 11.17 -1.80 -5.78
CA GLU A 161 10.95 -0.48 -6.37
C GLU A 161 11.16 0.63 -5.33
N LYS A 162 11.70 1.75 -5.81
CA LYS A 162 11.95 2.93 -5.00
C LYS A 162 11.27 4.14 -5.62
N LEU A 163 10.71 4.99 -4.77
CA LEU A 163 10.22 6.29 -5.20
C LEU A 163 11.40 7.25 -5.35
N GLU A 164 11.49 7.90 -6.50
CA GLU A 164 12.56 8.85 -6.83
C GLU A 164 11.95 10.17 -7.32
N GLY A 165 12.76 11.25 -7.37
CA GLY A 165 12.35 12.55 -7.92
C GLY A 165 11.86 13.56 -6.89
N PHE A 166 11.60 13.18 -5.64
CA PHE A 166 11.29 14.10 -4.55
C PHE A 166 12.57 14.73 -3.95
N LYS A 167 12.45 15.93 -3.38
CA LYS A 167 13.57 16.67 -2.77
C LYS A 167 13.50 16.70 -1.25
N GLN A 168 12.30 16.83 -0.70
CA GLN A 168 12.08 16.94 0.73
C GLN A 168 11.16 15.80 1.19
N PHE A 169 11.55 15.12 2.24
CA PHE A 169 10.76 14.06 2.82
C PHE A 169 10.71 14.11 4.34
N SER A 170 9.75 13.44 4.92
CA SER A 170 9.60 13.28 6.36
C SER A 170 9.20 11.82 6.69
N HIS A 171 9.10 11.53 7.99
CA HIS A 171 8.68 10.24 8.51
C HIS A 171 7.52 10.47 9.47
N PHE A 172 6.54 9.58 9.41
CA PHE A 172 5.57 9.49 10.50
C PHE A 172 6.23 8.90 11.75
N PRO A 173 5.74 9.21 12.97
CA PRO A 173 6.26 8.59 14.17
C PRO A 173 6.13 7.06 14.15
N PRO A 174 7.09 6.29 14.69
CA PRO A 174 7.01 4.83 14.75
C PRO A 174 6.13 4.36 15.92
N SER A 175 4.89 4.85 15.97
CA SER A 175 3.86 4.44 16.92
C SER A 175 2.65 3.89 16.17
N GLU A 176 1.92 3.00 16.79
CA GLU A 176 0.89 2.16 16.19
C GLU A 176 -0.16 2.96 15.40
N GLU A 177 -0.57 4.11 15.93
CA GLU A 177 -1.57 5.00 15.33
C GLU A 177 -1.20 5.56 13.95
N TRP A 178 0.07 5.50 13.57
CA TRP A 178 0.60 5.99 12.28
C TRP A 178 1.00 4.88 11.34
N CYS A 179 0.77 3.62 11.73
CA CYS A 179 1.25 2.46 10.99
C CYS A 179 0.26 1.97 9.94
N LEU A 180 0.81 1.30 8.94
CA LEU A 180 0.08 0.34 8.11
C LEU A 180 0.19 -1.04 8.76
N TYR A 181 -0.92 -1.75 8.88
CA TYR A 181 -0.92 -3.16 9.24
C TYR A 181 -0.72 -4.03 8.00
N HIS A 182 0.09 -5.04 8.16
CA HIS A 182 0.40 -5.99 7.12
C HIS A 182 0.53 -7.39 7.73
N HIS A 183 -0.55 -8.13 7.64
CA HIS A 183 -0.63 -9.49 8.18
C HIS A 183 -0.38 -10.52 7.08
N LYS A 184 0.43 -11.53 7.37
CA LYS A 184 0.70 -12.64 6.45
C LYS A 184 0.67 -13.98 7.15
N GLU A 185 0.34 -15.03 6.41
CA GLU A 185 0.64 -16.41 6.78
C GLU A 185 2.08 -16.76 6.35
N ILE A 186 2.76 -17.58 7.13
CA ILE A 186 4.13 -18.03 6.83
C ILE A 186 4.24 -18.72 5.46
N LYS A 187 3.24 -19.50 5.08
CA LYS A 187 3.19 -20.16 3.76
C LYS A 187 3.21 -19.17 2.59
N ARG A 188 2.50 -18.04 2.75
CA ARG A 188 2.48 -16.98 1.75
C ARG A 188 3.85 -16.31 1.67
N GLN A 189 4.48 -16.03 2.80
CA GLN A 189 5.83 -15.47 2.86
C GLN A 189 6.87 -16.37 2.19
N GLU A 190 6.81 -17.69 2.44
CA GLU A 190 7.68 -18.66 1.78
C GLU A 190 7.50 -18.68 0.25
N LYS A 191 6.25 -18.61 -0.23
CA LYS A 191 5.92 -18.52 -1.66
C LYS A 191 6.47 -17.26 -2.29
N GLN A 192 6.31 -16.13 -1.61
CA GLN A 192 6.81 -14.82 -2.05
C GLN A 192 8.33 -14.79 -2.13
N ASN A 193 9.03 -15.31 -1.13
CA ASN A 193 10.49 -15.42 -1.14
C ASN A 193 11.00 -16.30 -2.32
N LYS A 194 10.30 -17.40 -2.61
CA LYS A 194 10.62 -18.24 -3.79
C LYS A 194 10.43 -17.47 -5.09
N PHE A 195 9.36 -16.70 -5.22
CA PHE A 195 9.07 -15.90 -6.41
C PHE A 195 10.15 -14.83 -6.64
N TYR A 196 10.54 -14.08 -5.63
CA TYR A 196 11.60 -13.07 -5.76
C TYR A 196 12.95 -13.63 -6.15
N ASN A 197 13.25 -14.86 -5.79
CA ASN A 197 14.48 -15.55 -6.22
C ASN A 197 14.46 -15.95 -7.71
N THR A 198 13.34 -15.77 -8.43
CA THR A 198 13.19 -16.14 -9.86
C THR A 198 13.17 -14.94 -10.80
N ILE A 199 13.24 -13.73 -10.23
CA ILE A 199 13.27 -12.47 -10.97
C ILE A 199 14.65 -11.84 -10.81
#